data_26f131115fd35ee9ccafb7eb0ff7ed8b
#
_entry.id   26f131115fd35ee9ccafb7eb0ff7ed8b
#
_cell.length_a   1.000
_cell.length_b   1.000
_cell.length_c   1.000
_cell.angle_alpha   90.00
_cell.angle_beta   90.00
_cell.angle_gamma   90.00
#
_symmetry.space_group_name_H-M   'P 1'
#
loop_
_entity.id
_entity.type
_entity.pdbx_description
1 polymer ?
#
loop_
_entity_poly.entity_id
_entity_poly.type
_entity_poly.pdbx_seq_one_letter_code
_entity_poly.pdbx_strand_id
1 'polypeptide(L)'
;MRGLAGWRRVARRLGNQSDGKVLILLYHRVAKLDSDPWALAVNPRHFAEHLEVLRQHARPMQLRELSQGLRDGNLSDRSVVITFDDGYADNLHNAKPLLERHDIPATVFVASGYIGRKREFWWDELDRLLLRPGTLPERVQLSVNGNTYRWELSEAAHYTVEDFRRHRGWRAWNKNPTPRHQLYASLCKLLRPISEEERRQKLREVRRWTAAVPARRSNHRPLSREEVERLHQGRLVEVGAHTITHPILSALPSDSQAHEIRKNKAGLEKILDRSVSSFAYPYGKPYDYTAQTIDIVRQAGFTSACASFAGLVRRSSDRFQLPRVSARNWNGDRLAQQLSKWFDG
;
A
#
# COMPACT_ATOMS: atom_id res chain seq x y z
N MET A 1 -8.23 49.46 36.93
CA MET A 1 -8.52 48.04 36.81
C MET A 1 -8.88 47.66 35.37
N ARG A 2 -7.93 47.78 34.41
CA ARG A 2 -8.15 47.42 32.95
C ARG A 2 -7.13 46.43 32.37
N GLY A 3 -6.35 45.74 33.22
CA GLY A 3 -5.25 44.86 32.75
C GLY A 3 -5.47 43.35 32.81
N LEU A 4 -6.48 42.85 33.55
CA LEU A 4 -6.63 41.41 33.81
C LEU A 4 -7.56 40.66 32.85
N ALA A 5 -8.37 41.37 32.07
CA ALA A 5 -9.31 40.74 31.13
C ALA A 5 -8.62 40.28 29.81
N GLY A 6 -7.51 40.93 29.39
CA GLY A 6 -6.76 40.60 28.18
C GLY A 6 -5.98 39.29 28.33
N TRP A 7 -5.38 39.03 29.47
CA TRP A 7 -4.56 37.84 29.74
C TRP A 7 -5.41 36.55 29.84
N ARG A 8 -6.64 36.64 30.30
CA ARG A 8 -7.56 35.48 30.35
C ARG A 8 -8.06 35.05 28.98
N ARG A 9 -8.17 35.96 28.00
CA ARG A 9 -8.53 35.60 26.62
C ARG A 9 -7.36 34.96 25.84
N VAL A 10 -6.12 35.41 26.10
CA VAL A 10 -4.92 34.78 25.47
C VAL A 10 -4.67 33.42 26.09
N ALA A 11 -4.76 33.25 27.41
CA ALA A 11 -4.62 31.96 28.09
C ALA A 11 -5.72 30.95 27.66
N ARG A 12 -6.96 31.41 27.40
CA ARG A 12 -8.05 30.55 26.91
C ARG A 12 -7.87 30.12 25.46
N ARG A 13 -7.14 30.87 24.65
CA ARG A 13 -6.73 30.46 23.27
C ARG A 13 -5.58 29.49 23.29
N LEU A 14 -4.70 29.52 24.26
CA LEU A 14 -3.56 28.56 24.38
C LEU A 14 -3.94 27.26 25.11
N GLY A 15 -5.08 27.23 25.86
CA GLY A 15 -5.49 26.07 26.65
C GLY A 15 -6.41 25.07 25.96
N ASN A 16 -6.86 25.30 24.73
CA ASN A 16 -7.85 24.42 24.08
C ASN A 16 -7.50 24.08 22.62
N GLN A 17 -6.21 23.98 22.29
CA GLN A 17 -5.80 23.34 21.05
C GLN A 17 -5.78 21.83 21.34
N SER A 18 -6.86 21.14 20.98
CA SER A 18 -6.86 19.68 20.92
C SER A 18 -5.59 19.23 20.17
N ASP A 19 -4.92 18.19 20.67
CA ASP A 19 -3.68 17.66 20.07
C ASP A 19 -3.93 17.02 18.69
N GLY A 20 -5.00 17.42 18.02
CA GLY A 20 -5.51 17.00 16.72
C GLY A 20 -5.09 15.58 16.35
N LYS A 21 -6.03 14.64 16.35
CA LYS A 21 -5.78 13.24 16.00
C LYS A 21 -6.21 13.00 14.55
N VAL A 22 -5.28 12.64 13.66
CA VAL A 22 -5.59 12.28 12.27
C VAL A 22 -5.24 10.82 12.02
N LEU A 23 -6.19 10.08 11.49
CA LEU A 23 -6.01 8.69 11.07
C LEU A 23 -5.69 8.66 9.56
N ILE A 24 -4.62 7.98 9.15
CA ILE A 24 -4.39 7.65 7.75
C ILE A 24 -4.71 6.18 7.53
N LEU A 25 -5.70 5.90 6.68
CA LEU A 25 -6.05 4.55 6.26
C LEU A 25 -5.24 4.14 5.03
N LEU A 26 -4.62 2.97 5.12
CA LEU A 26 -3.88 2.34 4.03
C LEU A 26 -4.73 1.24 3.39
N TYR A 27 -5.08 1.43 2.15
CA TYR A 27 -5.63 0.44 1.23
C TYR A 27 -4.59 0.09 0.16
N HIS A 28 -4.82 -0.98 -0.58
CA HIS A 28 -4.11 -1.28 -1.83
C HIS A 28 -5.12 -1.49 -2.96
N ARG A 29 -6.14 -2.30 -2.74
CA ARG A 29 -7.07 -2.73 -3.77
C ARG A 29 -8.53 -2.60 -3.33
N VAL A 30 -9.39 -2.26 -4.27
CA VAL A 30 -10.84 -2.38 -4.11
C VAL A 30 -11.33 -3.39 -5.13
N ALA A 31 -11.32 -4.67 -4.74
CA ALA A 31 -11.62 -5.79 -5.64
C ALA A 31 -12.21 -6.99 -4.91
N LYS A 32 -13.01 -7.78 -5.62
CA LYS A 32 -13.40 -9.12 -5.16
C LYS A 32 -12.41 -10.12 -5.73
N LEU A 33 -11.61 -10.73 -4.87
CA LEU A 33 -10.58 -11.69 -5.21
C LEU A 33 -10.92 -13.09 -4.70
N ASP A 34 -10.58 -14.13 -5.48
CA ASP A 34 -10.75 -15.52 -5.06
C ASP A 34 -9.69 -15.97 -4.04
N SER A 35 -8.51 -15.37 -4.10
CA SER A 35 -7.39 -15.59 -3.18
C SER A 35 -6.71 -14.25 -2.97
N ASP A 36 -6.30 -13.97 -1.73
CA ASP A 36 -5.64 -12.73 -1.34
C ASP A 36 -4.69 -13.01 -0.15
N PRO A 37 -3.55 -13.66 -0.38
CA PRO A 37 -2.65 -14.12 0.67
C PRO A 37 -2.13 -12.98 1.57
N TRP A 38 -2.04 -11.77 1.05
CA TRP A 38 -1.55 -10.60 1.79
C TRP A 38 -2.65 -9.69 2.33
N ALA A 39 -3.94 -10.04 2.10
CA ALA A 39 -5.11 -9.23 2.48
C ALA A 39 -5.00 -7.77 1.99
N LEU A 40 -4.64 -7.62 0.72
CA LEU A 40 -4.52 -6.32 0.07
C LEU A 40 -5.87 -5.76 -0.40
N ALA A 41 -6.86 -6.63 -0.59
CA ALA A 41 -8.13 -6.25 -1.18
C ALA A 41 -9.23 -6.02 -0.14
N VAL A 42 -9.98 -4.94 -0.35
CA VAL A 42 -11.28 -4.70 0.26
C VAL A 42 -12.35 -4.86 -0.83
N ASN A 43 -13.40 -5.61 -0.54
CA ASN A 43 -14.52 -5.79 -1.47
C ASN A 43 -15.17 -4.44 -1.78
N PRO A 44 -15.58 -4.13 -3.03
CA PRO A 44 -16.23 -2.87 -3.38
C PRO A 44 -17.44 -2.52 -2.52
N ARG A 45 -18.25 -3.50 -2.11
CA ARG A 45 -19.37 -3.29 -1.20
C ARG A 45 -18.89 -2.81 0.18
N HIS A 46 -17.92 -3.50 0.78
CA HIS A 46 -17.37 -3.10 2.07
C HIS A 46 -16.67 -1.74 1.98
N PHE A 47 -16.00 -1.46 0.85
CA PHE A 47 -15.39 -0.15 0.65
C PHE A 47 -16.42 0.98 0.62
N ALA A 48 -17.57 0.78 -0.03
CA ALA A 48 -18.68 1.73 0.02
C ALA A 48 -19.19 1.93 1.46
N GLU A 49 -19.40 0.84 2.20
CA GLU A 49 -19.77 0.89 3.64
C GLU A 49 -18.70 1.64 4.47
N HIS A 50 -17.41 1.46 4.16
CA HIS A 50 -16.33 2.22 4.81
C HIS A 50 -16.47 3.71 4.56
N LEU A 51 -16.75 4.14 3.33
CA LEU A 51 -16.91 5.54 3.00
C LEU A 51 -18.11 6.18 3.72
N GLU A 52 -19.23 5.46 3.84
CA GLU A 52 -20.39 5.90 4.62
C GLU A 52 -20.03 6.13 6.09
N VAL A 53 -19.37 5.16 6.70
CA VAL A 53 -18.93 5.23 8.09
C VAL A 53 -17.94 6.40 8.31
N LEU A 54 -16.99 6.60 7.38
CA LEU A 54 -16.02 7.69 7.48
C LEU A 54 -16.68 9.07 7.39
N ARG A 55 -17.71 9.24 6.57
CA ARG A 55 -18.49 10.48 6.50
C ARG A 55 -19.27 10.77 7.76
N GLN A 56 -19.77 9.73 8.43
CA GLN A 56 -20.59 9.86 9.64
C GLN A 56 -19.75 10.11 10.90
N HIS A 57 -18.57 9.50 10.99
CA HIS A 57 -17.79 9.41 12.23
C HIS A 57 -16.44 10.14 12.20
N ALA A 58 -16.01 10.65 11.06
CA ALA A 58 -14.73 11.35 10.91
C ALA A 58 -14.85 12.50 9.89
N ARG A 59 -13.81 13.33 9.80
CA ARG A 59 -13.68 14.39 8.78
C ARG A 59 -12.69 13.94 7.69
N PRO A 60 -13.16 13.51 6.52
CA PRO A 60 -12.27 13.21 5.41
C PRO A 60 -11.48 14.45 4.98
N MET A 61 -10.18 14.28 4.72
CA MET A 61 -9.30 15.35 4.26
C MET A 61 -8.24 14.82 3.30
N GLN A 62 -7.64 15.71 2.50
CA GLN A 62 -6.56 15.36 1.60
C GLN A 62 -5.23 15.21 2.36
N LEU A 63 -4.33 14.34 1.86
CA LEU A 63 -3.00 14.18 2.46
C LEU A 63 -2.18 15.50 2.41
N ARG A 64 -2.34 16.30 1.37
CA ARG A 64 -1.69 17.63 1.29
C ARG A 64 -2.19 18.60 2.35
N GLU A 65 -3.47 18.56 2.71
CA GLU A 65 -4.05 19.38 3.78
C GLU A 65 -3.49 18.96 5.13
N LEU A 66 -3.36 17.64 5.38
CA LEU A 66 -2.68 17.11 6.55
C LEU A 66 -1.22 17.58 6.61
N SER A 67 -0.48 17.48 5.49
CA SER A 67 0.91 17.93 5.39
C SER A 67 1.05 19.42 5.68
N GLN A 68 0.11 20.24 5.21
CA GLN A 68 0.07 21.67 5.51
C GLN A 68 -0.25 21.92 6.98
N GLY A 69 -1.27 21.26 7.53
CA GLY A 69 -1.65 21.38 8.93
C GLY A 69 -0.51 21.02 9.90
N LEU A 70 0.31 20.01 9.55
CA LEU A 70 1.52 19.68 10.33
C LEU A 70 2.57 20.80 10.30
N ARG A 71 2.75 21.48 9.16
CA ARG A 71 3.68 22.62 9.07
C ARG A 71 3.19 23.82 9.88
N ASP A 72 1.90 24.07 9.82
CA ASP A 72 1.27 25.26 10.46
C ASP A 72 0.92 25.01 11.95
N GLY A 73 1.16 23.77 12.43
CA GLY A 73 0.78 23.38 13.79
C GLY A 73 -0.74 23.35 14.02
N ASN A 74 -1.55 23.21 12.98
CA ASN A 74 -3.00 23.25 13.03
C ASN A 74 -3.62 21.96 12.45
N LEU A 75 -3.85 20.97 13.30
CA LEU A 75 -4.50 19.72 12.93
C LEU A 75 -5.97 19.73 13.42
N SER A 76 -6.87 19.37 12.51
CA SER A 76 -8.26 19.11 12.84
C SER A 76 -8.39 17.76 13.55
N ASP A 77 -9.13 17.72 14.65
CA ASP A 77 -9.38 16.46 15.36
C ASP A 77 -10.32 15.53 14.59
N ARG A 78 -10.24 14.23 14.90
CA ARG A 78 -11.06 13.16 14.28
C ARG A 78 -11.06 13.20 12.74
N SER A 79 -9.95 13.61 12.16
CA SER A 79 -9.80 13.64 10.70
C SER A 79 -9.29 12.32 10.15
N VAL A 80 -9.65 12.01 8.90
CA VAL A 80 -9.23 10.79 8.21
C VAL A 80 -8.69 11.10 6.83
N VAL A 81 -7.58 10.47 6.48
CA VAL A 81 -6.99 10.49 5.12
C VAL A 81 -7.06 9.08 4.54
N ILE A 82 -7.49 8.94 3.30
CA ILE A 82 -7.48 7.67 2.57
C ILE A 82 -6.27 7.62 1.66
N THR A 83 -5.53 6.52 1.73
CA THR A 83 -4.39 6.26 0.85
C THR A 83 -4.47 4.86 0.25
N PHE A 84 -3.98 4.73 -0.99
CA PHE A 84 -3.79 3.46 -1.69
C PHE A 84 -2.33 3.33 -2.10
N ASP A 85 -1.77 2.12 -2.03
CA ASP A 85 -0.42 1.84 -2.51
C ASP A 85 -0.46 1.03 -3.82
N ASP A 86 0.71 0.93 -4.49
CA ASP A 86 1.04 0.16 -5.68
C ASP A 86 0.51 0.74 -7.01
N GLY A 87 -0.70 1.26 -7.06
CA GLY A 87 -1.32 1.74 -8.30
C GLY A 87 -1.95 0.61 -9.11
N TYR A 88 -2.77 -0.23 -8.47
CA TYR A 88 -3.61 -1.21 -9.17
C TYR A 88 -4.71 -0.52 -10.00
N ALA A 89 -5.08 -1.12 -11.13
CA ALA A 89 -6.13 -0.58 -12.00
C ALA A 89 -7.49 -0.46 -11.31
N ASP A 90 -7.79 -1.29 -10.32
CA ASP A 90 -9.02 -1.20 -9.55
C ASP A 90 -9.13 0.07 -8.69
N ASN A 91 -8.03 0.78 -8.45
CA ASN A 91 -8.09 2.10 -7.83
C ASN A 91 -8.83 3.11 -8.72
N LEU A 92 -8.68 3.04 -10.05
CA LEU A 92 -9.44 3.85 -10.99
C LEU A 92 -10.86 3.30 -11.21
N HIS A 93 -10.97 2.00 -11.47
CA HIS A 93 -12.23 1.43 -11.97
C HIS A 93 -13.25 1.14 -10.89
N ASN A 94 -12.81 0.85 -9.65
CA ASN A 94 -13.68 0.49 -8.55
C ASN A 94 -13.64 1.53 -7.41
N ALA A 95 -12.44 1.99 -6.99
CA ALA A 95 -12.34 2.90 -5.86
C ALA A 95 -12.78 4.32 -6.21
N LYS A 96 -12.24 4.91 -7.30
CA LYS A 96 -12.52 6.30 -7.68
C LYS A 96 -14.01 6.60 -7.82
N PRO A 97 -14.85 5.81 -8.53
CA PRO A 97 -16.28 6.08 -8.63
C PRO A 97 -17.02 6.08 -7.27
N LEU A 98 -16.57 5.25 -6.32
CA LEU A 98 -17.12 5.24 -4.97
C LEU A 98 -16.66 6.46 -4.18
N LEU A 99 -15.39 6.85 -4.27
CA LEU A 99 -14.86 8.08 -3.66
C LEU A 99 -15.60 9.31 -4.16
N GLU A 100 -15.85 9.42 -5.47
CA GLU A 100 -16.59 10.52 -6.09
C GLU A 100 -18.06 10.55 -5.62
N ARG A 101 -18.74 9.40 -5.54
CA ARG A 101 -20.10 9.30 -5.02
C ARG A 101 -20.23 9.79 -3.58
N HIS A 102 -19.24 9.53 -2.75
CA HIS A 102 -19.25 9.90 -1.34
C HIS A 102 -18.53 11.24 -1.06
N ASP A 103 -17.99 11.90 -2.07
CA ASP A 103 -17.22 13.14 -1.98
C ASP A 103 -16.07 13.01 -0.93
N ILE A 104 -15.30 11.93 -1.03
CA ILE A 104 -14.19 11.65 -0.11
C ILE A 104 -12.87 11.65 -0.88
N PRO A 105 -11.90 12.50 -0.48
CA PRO A 105 -10.59 12.54 -1.14
C PRO A 105 -9.71 11.34 -0.78
N ALA A 106 -8.80 11.01 -1.72
CA ALA A 106 -7.80 9.97 -1.51
C ALA A 106 -6.48 10.30 -2.22
N THR A 107 -5.40 9.63 -1.80
CA THR A 107 -4.10 9.64 -2.50
C THR A 107 -3.76 8.22 -2.94
N VAL A 108 -3.39 8.05 -4.21
CA VAL A 108 -2.92 6.77 -4.76
C VAL A 108 -1.42 6.86 -5.04
N PHE A 109 -0.63 6.10 -4.32
CA PHE A 109 0.81 6.01 -4.51
C PHE A 109 1.15 4.99 -5.58
N VAL A 110 1.81 5.43 -6.64
CA VAL A 110 2.01 4.64 -7.86
C VAL A 110 3.48 4.26 -8.06
N ALA A 111 3.75 2.96 -8.17
CA ALA A 111 5.04 2.43 -8.57
C ALA A 111 5.22 2.58 -10.09
N SER A 112 5.94 3.63 -10.52
CA SER A 112 5.93 4.06 -11.92
C SER A 112 6.50 3.05 -12.91
N GLY A 113 7.40 2.20 -12.48
CA GLY A 113 7.96 1.15 -13.33
C GLY A 113 6.98 0.02 -13.65
N TYR A 114 5.81 -0.01 -13.03
CA TYR A 114 4.73 -0.96 -13.34
C TYR A 114 3.67 -0.35 -14.29
N ILE A 115 3.63 0.97 -14.47
CA ILE A 115 2.66 1.63 -15.34
C ILE A 115 2.70 1.03 -16.75
N GLY A 116 1.52 0.63 -17.25
CA GLY A 116 1.35 0.04 -18.58
C GLY A 116 1.92 -1.36 -18.75
N ARG A 117 2.47 -1.96 -17.72
CA ARG A 117 2.95 -3.35 -17.82
C ARG A 117 1.77 -4.30 -17.95
N LYS A 118 1.86 -5.20 -18.92
CA LYS A 118 0.92 -6.32 -19.06
C LYS A 118 1.19 -7.45 -18.05
N ARG A 119 1.98 -7.20 -16.99
CA ARG A 119 2.32 -8.18 -15.96
C ARG A 119 1.61 -7.82 -14.67
N GLU A 120 1.24 -8.85 -13.94
CA GLU A 120 0.86 -8.72 -12.53
C GLU A 120 2.06 -8.26 -11.69
N PHE A 121 1.83 -7.73 -10.51
CA PHE A 121 2.90 -7.56 -9.55
C PHE A 121 3.52 -8.92 -9.21
N TRP A 122 4.78 -8.94 -8.83
CA TRP A 122 5.53 -10.18 -8.66
C TRP A 122 4.94 -11.12 -7.60
N TRP A 123 4.35 -10.58 -6.55
CA TRP A 123 3.66 -11.36 -5.51
C TRP A 123 2.33 -11.95 -5.98
N ASP A 124 1.61 -11.23 -6.82
CA ASP A 124 0.41 -11.73 -7.48
C ASP A 124 0.75 -12.81 -8.51
N GLU A 125 1.87 -12.64 -9.21
CA GLU A 125 2.36 -13.66 -10.14
C GLU A 125 2.72 -14.95 -9.40
N LEU A 126 3.37 -14.88 -8.24
CA LEU A 126 3.65 -16.05 -7.40
C LEU A 126 2.35 -16.71 -6.92
N ASP A 127 1.35 -15.95 -6.46
CA ASP A 127 0.03 -16.51 -6.12
C ASP A 127 -0.57 -17.27 -7.29
N ARG A 128 -0.54 -16.69 -8.48
CA ARG A 128 -1.05 -17.31 -9.71
C ARG A 128 -0.32 -18.60 -10.09
N LEU A 129 0.99 -18.63 -9.96
CA LEU A 129 1.81 -19.77 -10.32
C LEU A 129 1.75 -20.91 -9.31
N LEU A 130 1.63 -20.59 -8.03
CA LEU A 130 1.83 -21.57 -6.96
C LEU A 130 0.53 -21.96 -6.23
N LEU A 131 -0.41 -21.04 -6.06
CA LEU A 131 -1.59 -21.23 -5.23
C LEU A 131 -2.88 -21.45 -6.03
N ARG A 132 -2.79 -21.65 -7.36
CA ARG A 132 -3.92 -22.04 -8.21
C ARG A 132 -3.91 -23.53 -8.51
N PRO A 133 -5.07 -24.12 -8.84
CA PRO A 133 -5.14 -25.54 -9.24
C PRO A 133 -4.15 -25.83 -10.37
N GLY A 134 -3.46 -26.98 -10.27
CA GLY A 134 -2.47 -27.41 -11.23
C GLY A 134 -1.35 -28.22 -10.59
N THR A 135 -0.43 -28.73 -11.41
CA THR A 135 0.66 -29.58 -10.96
C THR A 135 2.01 -28.87 -11.03
N LEU A 136 2.82 -29.04 -10.01
CA LEU A 136 4.23 -28.66 -9.91
C LEU A 136 5.08 -29.91 -9.76
N PRO A 137 6.40 -29.86 -9.99
CA PRO A 137 7.29 -30.96 -9.63
C PRO A 137 7.24 -31.23 -8.12
N GLU A 138 7.36 -32.50 -7.73
CA GLU A 138 7.40 -32.88 -6.31
C GLU A 138 8.59 -32.26 -5.56
N ARG A 139 9.68 -32.01 -6.27
CA ARG A 139 10.89 -31.36 -5.73
C ARG A 139 11.24 -30.16 -6.61
N VAL A 140 11.40 -29.02 -5.99
CA VAL A 140 11.82 -27.79 -6.66
C VAL A 140 13.01 -27.18 -5.95
N GLN A 141 13.85 -26.47 -6.68
CA GLN A 141 14.98 -25.73 -6.11
C GLN A 141 15.14 -24.37 -6.80
N LEU A 142 15.64 -23.40 -6.05
CA LEU A 142 15.95 -22.05 -6.53
C LEU A 142 17.22 -21.55 -5.86
N SER A 143 18.14 -21.00 -6.64
CA SER A 143 19.32 -20.32 -6.11
C SER A 143 19.09 -18.82 -6.06
N VAL A 144 19.32 -18.23 -4.89
CA VAL A 144 19.18 -16.78 -4.62
C VAL A 144 20.39 -16.33 -3.80
N ASN A 145 21.09 -15.29 -4.22
CA ASN A 145 22.28 -14.76 -3.53
C ASN A 145 23.33 -15.85 -3.22
N GLY A 146 23.61 -16.76 -4.19
CA GLY A 146 24.59 -17.83 -4.05
C GLY A 146 24.12 -19.03 -3.20
N ASN A 147 22.98 -18.96 -2.53
CA ASN A 147 22.43 -20.06 -1.75
C ASN A 147 21.37 -20.82 -2.53
N THR A 148 21.39 -22.15 -2.48
CA THR A 148 20.39 -23.01 -3.11
C THR A 148 19.37 -23.49 -2.07
N TYR A 149 18.13 -23.11 -2.27
CA TYR A 149 16.98 -23.52 -1.48
C TYR A 149 16.24 -24.67 -2.16
N ARG A 150 15.79 -25.66 -1.38
CA ARG A 150 15.08 -26.85 -1.86
C ARG A 150 13.78 -27.01 -1.12
N TRP A 151 12.75 -27.43 -1.82
CA TRP A 151 11.44 -27.73 -1.24
C TRP A 151 10.95 -29.05 -1.80
N GLU A 152 10.34 -29.83 -0.93
CA GLU A 152 9.63 -31.05 -1.26
C GLU A 152 8.15 -30.81 -1.09
N LEU A 153 7.37 -31.00 -2.15
CA LEU A 153 5.94 -30.73 -2.17
C LEU A 153 5.10 -31.99 -1.95
N SER A 154 5.67 -33.17 -2.25
CA SER A 154 5.00 -34.47 -2.13
C SER A 154 3.59 -34.41 -2.75
N GLU A 155 2.55 -34.86 -2.05
CA GLU A 155 1.16 -34.79 -2.53
C GLU A 155 0.67 -33.39 -2.88
N ALA A 156 1.20 -32.35 -2.22
CA ALA A 156 0.86 -30.96 -2.52
C ALA A 156 1.38 -30.48 -3.90
N ALA A 157 2.21 -31.27 -4.57
CA ALA A 157 2.59 -31.04 -5.96
C ALA A 157 1.38 -31.04 -6.91
N HIS A 158 0.39 -31.85 -6.63
CA HIS A 158 -0.91 -31.82 -7.31
C HIS A 158 -1.92 -31.06 -6.46
N TYR A 159 -2.34 -29.88 -6.91
CA TYR A 159 -3.26 -28.98 -6.18
C TYR A 159 -4.59 -28.91 -6.92
N THR A 160 -5.62 -29.44 -6.31
CA THR A 160 -6.95 -29.58 -6.92
C THR A 160 -7.79 -28.30 -6.76
N VAL A 161 -8.95 -28.27 -7.42
CA VAL A 161 -9.94 -27.20 -7.23
C VAL A 161 -10.49 -27.22 -5.79
N GLU A 162 -10.64 -28.42 -5.20
CA GLU A 162 -11.07 -28.61 -3.80
C GLU A 162 -10.04 -28.03 -2.83
N ASP A 163 -8.76 -28.30 -3.05
CA ASP A 163 -7.67 -27.74 -2.23
C ASP A 163 -7.69 -26.23 -2.31
N PHE A 164 -7.84 -25.66 -3.50
CA PHE A 164 -7.95 -24.22 -3.68
C PHE A 164 -9.14 -23.65 -2.92
N ARG A 165 -10.34 -24.27 -3.04
CA ARG A 165 -11.53 -23.82 -2.32
C ARG A 165 -11.33 -23.86 -0.80
N ARG A 166 -10.69 -24.92 -0.30
CA ARG A 166 -10.37 -25.12 1.13
C ARG A 166 -9.40 -24.06 1.65
N HIS A 167 -8.39 -23.68 0.86
CA HIS A 167 -7.30 -22.82 1.31
C HIS A 167 -7.36 -21.38 0.79
N ARG A 168 -8.31 -21.00 -0.07
CA ARG A 168 -8.41 -19.63 -0.65
C ARG A 168 -8.48 -18.50 0.38
N GLY A 169 -8.93 -18.80 1.60
CA GLY A 169 -8.97 -17.86 2.73
C GLY A 169 -7.67 -17.75 3.51
N TRP A 170 -6.64 -18.54 3.16
CA TRP A 170 -5.35 -18.51 3.85
C TRP A 170 -4.66 -17.15 3.71
N ARG A 171 -3.90 -16.78 4.75
CA ARG A 171 -3.09 -15.56 4.79
C ARG A 171 -1.63 -15.93 5.04
N ALA A 172 -0.71 -15.22 4.36
CA ALA A 172 0.72 -15.54 4.37
C ALA A 172 1.42 -15.40 5.73
N TRP A 173 0.77 -14.79 6.71
CA TRP A 173 1.24 -14.74 8.11
C TRP A 173 0.65 -15.82 9.01
N ASN A 174 -0.27 -16.63 8.51
CA ASN A 174 -0.82 -17.76 9.24
C ASN A 174 0.07 -19.00 9.04
N LYS A 175 -0.16 -20.04 9.86
CA LYS A 175 0.47 -21.36 9.65
C LYS A 175 0.18 -21.84 8.21
N ASN A 176 1.21 -22.35 7.54
CA ASN A 176 1.10 -22.87 6.18
C ASN A 176 0.30 -24.19 6.19
N PRO A 177 -0.82 -24.30 5.48
CA PRO A 177 -1.65 -25.50 5.49
C PRO A 177 -1.05 -26.66 4.68
N THR A 178 -0.19 -26.36 3.70
CA THR A 178 0.48 -27.37 2.87
C THR A 178 1.90 -26.93 2.52
N PRO A 179 2.79 -27.87 2.09
CA PRO A 179 4.12 -27.53 1.58
C PRO A 179 4.11 -26.50 0.45
N ARG A 180 3.04 -26.45 -0.36
CA ARG A 180 2.86 -25.47 -1.45
C ARG A 180 2.71 -24.03 -0.93
N HIS A 181 1.98 -23.84 0.18
CA HIS A 181 1.87 -22.55 0.85
C HIS A 181 3.17 -22.15 1.52
N GLN A 182 3.91 -23.12 2.06
CA GLN A 182 5.27 -22.90 2.58
C GLN A 182 6.23 -22.46 1.48
N LEU A 183 6.19 -23.08 0.30
CA LEU A 183 6.97 -22.66 -0.87
C LEU A 183 6.65 -21.21 -1.24
N TYR A 184 5.35 -20.85 -1.36
CA TYR A 184 4.93 -19.49 -1.66
C TYR A 184 5.46 -18.48 -0.63
N ALA A 185 5.27 -18.72 0.66
CA ALA A 185 5.73 -17.83 1.73
C ALA A 185 7.26 -17.69 1.73
N SER A 186 7.99 -18.79 1.51
CA SER A 186 9.45 -18.79 1.40
C SER A 186 9.93 -17.99 0.21
N LEU A 187 9.34 -18.18 -0.96
CA LEU A 187 9.70 -17.40 -2.16
C LEU A 187 9.38 -15.91 -1.98
N CYS A 188 8.25 -15.55 -1.40
CA CYS A 188 7.97 -14.16 -1.08
C CYS A 188 9.06 -13.55 -0.18
N LYS A 189 9.52 -14.27 0.83
CA LYS A 189 10.59 -13.82 1.73
C LYS A 189 11.94 -13.67 0.98
N LEU A 190 12.28 -14.61 0.13
CA LEU A 190 13.55 -14.63 -0.62
C LEU A 190 13.60 -13.59 -1.73
N LEU A 191 12.50 -13.39 -2.45
CA LEU A 191 12.45 -12.50 -3.61
C LEU A 191 12.16 -11.03 -3.26
N ARG A 192 11.69 -10.76 -2.05
CA ARG A 192 11.38 -9.41 -1.59
C ARG A 192 12.63 -8.49 -1.55
N PRO A 193 13.80 -8.89 -1.01
CA PRO A 193 14.95 -8.00 -0.86
C PRO A 193 15.86 -7.90 -2.08
N ILE A 194 15.72 -8.76 -3.10
CA ILE A 194 16.59 -8.77 -4.28
C ILE A 194 16.17 -7.72 -5.32
N SER A 195 17.08 -7.39 -6.24
CA SER A 195 16.82 -6.44 -7.32
C SER A 195 15.68 -6.87 -8.22
N GLU A 196 15.05 -5.92 -8.90
CA GLU A 196 13.96 -6.20 -9.85
C GLU A 196 14.45 -7.09 -11.02
N GLU A 197 15.67 -6.90 -11.49
CA GLU A 197 16.25 -7.72 -12.57
C GLU A 197 16.42 -9.18 -12.13
N GLU A 198 17.06 -9.39 -10.97
CA GLU A 198 17.23 -10.73 -10.42
C GLU A 198 15.86 -11.37 -10.10
N ARG A 199 14.94 -10.62 -9.49
CA ARG A 199 13.58 -11.10 -9.22
C ARG A 199 12.88 -11.57 -10.48
N ARG A 200 13.00 -10.85 -11.58
CA ARG A 200 12.46 -11.28 -12.89
C ARG A 200 13.08 -12.56 -13.38
N GLN A 201 14.39 -12.71 -13.21
CA GLN A 201 15.07 -13.96 -13.58
C GLN A 201 14.53 -15.11 -12.75
N LYS A 202 14.41 -14.96 -11.43
CA LYS A 202 13.87 -16.00 -10.55
C LYS A 202 12.41 -16.35 -10.86
N LEU A 203 11.60 -15.37 -11.18
CA LEU A 203 10.22 -15.63 -11.63
C LEU A 203 10.18 -16.42 -12.95
N ARG A 204 11.13 -16.20 -13.87
CA ARG A 204 11.22 -17.05 -15.07
C ARG A 204 11.57 -18.50 -14.73
N GLU A 205 12.43 -18.72 -13.72
CA GLU A 205 12.75 -20.06 -13.22
C GLU A 205 11.51 -20.72 -12.59
N VAL A 206 10.79 -20.00 -11.72
CA VAL A 206 9.55 -20.49 -11.09
C VAL A 206 8.48 -20.84 -12.13
N ARG A 207 8.33 -20.07 -13.21
CA ARG A 207 7.37 -20.39 -14.28
C ARG A 207 7.66 -21.73 -14.95
N ARG A 208 8.92 -22.15 -15.03
CA ARG A 208 9.29 -23.45 -15.63
C ARG A 208 8.86 -24.64 -14.78
N TRP A 209 8.50 -24.43 -13.51
CA TRP A 209 7.96 -25.50 -12.66
C TRP A 209 6.50 -25.80 -12.98
N THR A 210 5.78 -24.92 -13.64
CA THR A 210 4.39 -25.14 -14.00
C THR A 210 4.29 -25.85 -15.36
N ALA A 211 3.53 -26.95 -15.43
CA ALA A 211 3.28 -27.69 -16.67
C ALA A 211 2.53 -26.84 -17.70
N ALA A 212 1.62 -25.99 -17.21
CA ALA A 212 0.95 -24.98 -18.01
C ALA A 212 0.93 -23.68 -17.20
N VAL A 213 1.46 -22.60 -17.75
CA VAL A 213 1.44 -21.28 -17.10
C VAL A 213 0.01 -20.76 -17.09
N PRO A 214 -0.63 -20.61 -15.91
CA PRO A 214 -1.99 -20.07 -15.85
C PRO A 214 -2.08 -18.71 -16.54
N ALA A 215 -3.22 -18.43 -17.19
CA ALA A 215 -3.46 -17.16 -17.84
C ALA A 215 -3.36 -15.99 -16.84
N ARG A 216 -2.89 -14.86 -17.31
CA ARG A 216 -2.84 -13.63 -16.50
C ARG A 216 -4.24 -13.18 -16.15
N ARG A 217 -4.38 -12.68 -14.95
CA ARG A 217 -5.68 -12.21 -14.44
C ARG A 217 -5.87 -10.75 -14.81
N SER A 218 -6.92 -10.45 -15.57
CA SER A 218 -7.22 -9.08 -16.01
C SER A 218 -7.42 -8.09 -14.84
N ASN A 219 -7.92 -8.59 -13.72
CA ASN A 219 -8.13 -7.80 -12.49
C ASN A 219 -6.91 -7.69 -11.57
N HIS A 220 -5.71 -8.15 -11.98
CA HIS A 220 -4.47 -8.07 -11.19
C HIS A 220 -3.39 -7.23 -11.91
N ARG A 221 -3.80 -6.29 -12.72
CA ARG A 221 -2.87 -5.43 -13.46
C ARG A 221 -2.68 -4.07 -12.79
N PRO A 222 -1.50 -3.45 -12.96
CA PRO A 222 -1.29 -2.05 -12.64
C PRO A 222 -2.06 -1.13 -13.62
N LEU A 223 -2.14 0.14 -13.26
CA LEU A 223 -2.65 1.22 -14.12
C LEU A 223 -1.87 1.36 -15.42
N SER A 224 -2.53 1.70 -16.52
CA SER A 224 -1.87 2.20 -17.73
C SER A 224 -1.50 3.68 -17.55
N ARG A 225 -0.76 4.25 -18.51
CA ARG A 225 -0.42 5.67 -18.49
C ARG A 225 -1.68 6.53 -18.53
N GLU A 226 -2.56 6.27 -19.45
CA GLU A 226 -3.85 6.97 -19.64
C GLU A 226 -4.75 6.81 -18.42
N GLU A 227 -4.67 5.67 -17.74
CA GLU A 227 -5.41 5.43 -16.50
C GLU A 227 -4.86 6.22 -15.31
N VAL A 228 -3.55 6.45 -15.23
CA VAL A 228 -2.95 7.36 -14.23
C VAL A 228 -3.41 8.80 -14.47
N GLU A 229 -3.44 9.26 -15.71
CA GLU A 229 -3.97 10.59 -16.07
C GLU A 229 -5.44 10.71 -15.68
N ARG A 230 -6.29 9.72 -16.03
CA ARG A 230 -7.70 9.65 -15.65
C ARG A 230 -7.94 9.56 -14.15
N LEU A 231 -7.07 8.84 -13.42
CA LEU A 231 -7.17 8.73 -11.97
C LEU A 231 -7.03 10.10 -11.30
N HIS A 232 -6.11 10.92 -11.82
CA HIS A 232 -5.86 12.27 -11.31
C HIS A 232 -6.87 13.33 -11.80
N GLN A 233 -7.69 13.04 -12.79
CA GLN A 233 -8.74 13.97 -13.25
C GLN A 233 -9.74 14.27 -12.12
N GLY A 234 -10.07 15.55 -11.95
CA GLY A 234 -10.89 16.04 -10.84
C GLY A 234 -10.03 16.46 -9.64
N ARG A 235 -10.68 16.68 -8.49
CA ARG A 235 -10.02 17.22 -7.28
C ARG A 235 -9.90 16.23 -6.14
N LEU A 236 -10.55 15.07 -6.26
CA LEU A 236 -10.66 14.11 -5.14
C LEU A 236 -9.49 13.16 -5.03
N VAL A 237 -8.94 12.68 -6.16
CA VAL A 237 -7.86 11.70 -6.12
C VAL A 237 -6.53 12.33 -6.53
N GLU A 238 -5.58 12.33 -5.62
CA GLU A 238 -4.19 12.72 -5.86
C GLU A 238 -3.33 11.51 -6.20
N VAL A 239 -2.34 11.67 -7.06
CA VAL A 239 -1.32 10.65 -7.34
C VAL A 239 -0.06 11.01 -6.56
N GLY A 240 0.42 10.06 -5.76
CA GLY A 240 1.68 10.12 -5.02
C GLY A 240 2.72 9.16 -5.59
N ALA A 241 3.95 9.28 -5.14
CA ALA A 241 5.09 8.48 -5.58
C ALA A 241 5.31 7.25 -4.70
N HIS A 242 5.71 6.10 -5.33
CA HIS A 242 5.94 4.83 -4.65
C HIS A 242 7.14 4.05 -5.21
N THR A 243 8.23 4.76 -5.54
CA THR A 243 9.41 4.24 -6.23
C THR A 243 9.13 3.74 -7.67
N ILE A 244 10.18 3.36 -8.39
CA ILE A 244 10.02 2.78 -9.74
C ILE A 244 9.60 1.30 -9.64
N THR A 245 10.38 0.49 -8.89
CA THR A 245 10.31 -0.97 -8.95
C THR A 245 9.82 -1.62 -7.65
N HIS A 246 9.36 -0.81 -6.69
CA HIS A 246 8.85 -1.25 -5.39
C HIS A 246 9.88 -2.08 -4.59
N PRO A 247 11.13 -1.61 -4.40
CA PRO A 247 12.14 -2.33 -3.62
C PRO A 247 12.01 -2.07 -2.12
N ILE A 248 12.66 -2.90 -1.30
CA ILE A 248 13.02 -2.51 0.06
C ILE A 248 14.14 -1.48 -0.03
N LEU A 249 13.87 -0.23 0.32
CA LEU A 249 14.85 0.85 0.14
C LEU A 249 16.09 0.67 1.01
N SER A 250 15.93 0.17 2.24
CA SER A 250 17.06 -0.12 3.13
C SER A 250 18.02 -1.20 2.60
N ALA A 251 17.59 -2.04 1.66
CA ALA A 251 18.42 -3.06 1.03
C ALA A 251 19.25 -2.52 -0.15
N LEU A 252 19.05 -1.25 -0.55
CA LEU A 252 19.72 -0.65 -1.70
C LEU A 252 20.81 0.32 -1.28
N PRO A 253 21.92 0.44 -2.07
CA PRO A 253 22.84 1.55 -1.93
C PRO A 253 22.15 2.91 -2.10
N SER A 254 22.69 3.96 -1.48
CA SER A 254 22.14 5.32 -1.47
C SER A 254 21.77 5.85 -2.86
N ASP A 255 22.68 5.70 -3.83
CA ASP A 255 22.46 6.19 -5.20
C ASP A 255 21.31 5.47 -5.88
N SER A 256 21.14 4.16 -5.62
CA SER A 256 20.01 3.37 -6.11
C SER A 256 18.71 3.82 -5.46
N GLN A 257 18.72 4.11 -4.15
CA GLN A 257 17.55 4.69 -3.47
C GLN A 257 17.16 6.04 -4.09
N ALA A 258 18.13 6.92 -4.28
CA ALA A 258 17.92 8.23 -4.88
C ALA A 258 17.38 8.11 -6.32
N HIS A 259 17.87 7.15 -7.11
CA HIS A 259 17.37 6.85 -8.43
C HIS A 259 15.90 6.40 -8.39
N GLU A 260 15.57 5.40 -7.55
CA GLU A 260 14.21 4.87 -7.38
C GLU A 260 13.20 5.96 -7.00
N ILE A 261 13.59 6.87 -6.09
CA ILE A 261 12.74 7.93 -5.56
C ILE A 261 12.59 9.08 -6.58
N ARG A 262 13.71 9.64 -7.06
CA ARG A 262 13.69 10.82 -7.94
C ARG A 262 13.14 10.52 -9.32
N LYS A 263 13.49 9.38 -9.92
CA LYS A 263 12.99 8.99 -11.25
C LYS A 263 11.51 8.60 -11.22
N ASN A 264 11.02 8.00 -10.14
CA ASN A 264 9.59 7.78 -9.95
C ASN A 264 8.84 9.12 -9.96
N LYS A 265 9.28 10.09 -9.13
CA LYS A 265 8.70 11.43 -9.07
C LYS A 265 8.65 12.08 -10.46
N ALA A 266 9.80 12.21 -11.11
CA ALA A 266 9.90 12.84 -12.43
C ALA A 266 9.05 12.12 -13.51
N GLY A 267 8.98 10.78 -13.46
CA GLY A 267 8.15 9.99 -14.37
C GLY A 267 6.66 10.26 -14.18
N LEU A 268 6.19 10.36 -12.93
CA LEU A 268 4.79 10.68 -12.63
C LEU A 268 4.47 12.14 -12.97
N GLU A 269 5.35 13.09 -12.66
CA GLU A 269 5.18 14.51 -13.02
C GLU A 269 5.09 14.71 -14.53
N LYS A 270 5.88 13.96 -15.32
CA LYS A 270 5.79 13.97 -16.79
C LYS A 270 4.47 13.40 -17.32
N ILE A 271 3.87 12.44 -16.63
CA ILE A 271 2.56 11.88 -17.01
C ILE A 271 1.45 12.85 -16.68
N LEU A 272 1.50 13.46 -15.49
CA LEU A 272 0.43 14.26 -14.93
C LEU A 272 0.47 15.75 -15.31
N ASP A 273 1.60 16.22 -15.86
CA ASP A 273 1.92 17.64 -16.07
C ASP A 273 1.71 18.50 -14.80
N ARG A 274 2.07 17.92 -13.64
CA ARG A 274 1.91 18.53 -12.31
C ARG A 274 2.95 18.00 -11.34
N SER A 275 3.22 18.77 -10.28
CA SER A 275 4.10 18.34 -9.20
C SER A 275 3.48 17.20 -8.39
N VAL A 276 4.30 16.21 -8.07
CA VAL A 276 4.00 15.10 -7.15
C VAL A 276 4.64 15.40 -5.81
N SER A 277 3.83 15.68 -4.79
CA SER A 277 4.29 16.22 -3.51
C SER A 277 4.35 15.19 -2.36
N SER A 278 3.76 14.02 -2.51
CA SER A 278 3.68 12.99 -1.48
C SER A 278 4.35 11.69 -1.91
N PHE A 279 4.93 10.99 -0.94
CA PHE A 279 5.63 9.72 -1.13
C PHE A 279 5.09 8.65 -0.17
N ALA A 280 5.13 7.37 -0.54
CA ALA A 280 4.99 6.25 0.39
C ALA A 280 6.16 5.30 0.23
N TYR A 281 6.72 4.85 1.36
CA TYR A 281 7.80 3.86 1.36
C TYR A 281 7.25 2.48 1.01
N PRO A 282 7.79 1.77 0.00
CA PRO A 282 7.42 0.38 -0.27
C PRO A 282 7.56 -0.48 0.98
N TYR A 283 6.54 -1.31 1.26
CA TYR A 283 6.38 -2.07 2.51
C TYR A 283 6.24 -1.19 3.76
N GLY A 284 7.09 -0.19 3.92
CA GLY A 284 6.98 0.93 4.85
C GLY A 284 7.13 0.62 6.34
N LYS A 285 7.67 -0.55 6.72
CA LYS A 285 8.03 -0.82 8.11
C LYS A 285 9.30 -0.06 8.48
N PRO A 286 9.56 0.23 9.77
CA PRO A 286 10.74 1.01 10.18
C PRO A 286 12.09 0.45 9.73
N TYR A 287 12.16 -0.85 9.39
CA TYR A 287 13.37 -1.51 8.87
C TYR A 287 13.41 -1.56 7.33
N ASP A 288 12.37 -1.15 6.62
CA ASP A 288 12.33 -1.15 5.14
C ASP A 288 12.93 0.13 4.54
N TYR A 289 13.26 1.14 5.35
CA TYR A 289 13.91 2.38 4.98
C TYR A 289 14.81 2.87 6.12
N THR A 290 15.69 3.85 5.87
CA THR A 290 16.67 4.37 6.84
C THR A 290 16.54 5.89 6.98
N ALA A 291 17.25 6.50 7.94
CA ALA A 291 17.36 7.96 8.05
C ALA A 291 17.89 8.58 6.74
N GLN A 292 18.87 7.94 6.09
CA GLN A 292 19.36 8.35 4.77
C GLN A 292 18.27 8.32 3.71
N THR A 293 17.41 7.30 3.71
CA THR A 293 16.24 7.24 2.80
C THR A 293 15.31 8.43 3.01
N ILE A 294 15.04 8.78 4.27
CA ILE A 294 14.20 9.94 4.63
C ILE A 294 14.81 11.24 4.10
N ASP A 295 16.12 11.41 4.23
CA ASP A 295 16.81 12.59 3.71
C ASP A 295 16.78 12.67 2.18
N ILE A 296 16.91 11.55 1.48
CA ILE A 296 16.74 11.48 0.02
C ILE A 296 15.33 11.91 -0.38
N VAL A 297 14.29 11.46 0.34
CA VAL A 297 12.88 11.85 0.09
C VAL A 297 12.69 13.36 0.31
N ARG A 298 13.26 13.94 1.38
CA ARG A 298 13.24 15.39 1.61
C ARG A 298 13.93 16.17 0.49
N GLN A 299 15.13 15.75 0.11
CA GLN A 299 15.92 16.38 -0.96
C GLN A 299 15.27 16.24 -2.35
N ALA A 300 14.46 15.21 -2.57
CA ALA A 300 13.68 15.05 -3.79
C ALA A 300 12.49 16.03 -3.88
N GLY A 301 12.26 16.87 -2.84
CA GLY A 301 11.24 17.90 -2.83
C GLY A 301 9.82 17.38 -2.54
N PHE A 302 9.68 16.24 -1.86
CA PHE A 302 8.41 15.84 -1.30
C PHE A 302 8.06 16.66 -0.06
N THR A 303 6.79 16.86 0.18
CA THR A 303 6.29 17.61 1.35
C THR A 303 5.91 16.69 2.52
N SER A 304 5.61 15.43 2.23
CA SER A 304 5.31 14.40 3.22
C SER A 304 5.59 13.00 2.69
N ALA A 305 5.80 12.06 3.61
CA ALA A 305 5.94 10.65 3.28
C ALA A 305 5.21 9.75 4.28
N CYS A 306 4.55 8.71 3.76
CA CYS A 306 3.79 7.74 4.53
C CYS A 306 4.59 6.45 4.75
N ALA A 307 4.56 5.97 5.99
CA ALA A 307 5.06 4.65 6.39
C ALA A 307 3.91 3.64 6.54
N SER A 308 4.18 2.43 7.04
CA SER A 308 3.18 1.38 7.25
C SER A 308 3.25 0.78 8.66
N PHE A 309 3.60 1.59 9.65
CA PHE A 309 3.40 1.25 11.06
C PHE A 309 2.13 1.90 11.58
N ALA A 310 1.45 1.21 12.49
CA ALA A 310 0.16 1.66 13.03
C ALA A 310 0.34 2.85 13.98
N GLY A 311 -0.55 3.82 13.90
CA GLY A 311 -0.59 4.98 14.79
C GLY A 311 -1.48 6.07 14.24
N LEU A 312 -1.75 7.07 15.07
CA LEU A 312 -2.38 8.32 14.70
C LEU A 312 -1.33 9.39 14.44
N VAL A 313 -1.59 10.22 13.46
CA VAL A 313 -0.81 11.43 13.24
C VAL A 313 -1.20 12.47 14.29
N ARG A 314 -0.20 13.05 14.95
CA ARG A 314 -0.29 14.11 15.93
C ARG A 314 0.56 15.30 15.51
N ARG A 315 0.46 16.44 16.15
CA ARG A 315 1.29 17.62 15.85
C ARG A 315 2.80 17.35 15.90
N SER A 316 3.23 16.45 16.79
CA SER A 316 4.64 16.05 16.94
C SER A 316 5.10 15.02 15.90
N SER A 317 4.22 14.50 15.04
CA SER A 317 4.57 13.47 14.06
C SER A 317 5.54 14.03 13.00
N ASP A 318 6.56 13.25 12.69
CA ASP A 318 7.42 13.55 11.54
C ASP A 318 6.63 13.36 10.25
N ARG A 319 6.45 14.44 9.50
CA ARG A 319 5.71 14.44 8.23
C ARG A 319 6.35 13.56 7.16
N PHE A 320 7.58 13.12 7.36
CA PHE A 320 8.26 12.17 6.47
C PHE A 320 8.19 10.72 6.95
N GLN A 321 7.45 10.45 8.01
CA GLN A 321 7.22 9.11 8.56
C GLN A 321 5.78 8.99 9.08
N LEU A 322 4.80 9.44 8.30
CA LEU A 322 3.40 9.43 8.73
C LEU A 322 2.89 8.00 8.94
N PRO A 323 2.42 7.66 10.16
CA PRO A 323 1.88 6.35 10.46
C PRO A 323 0.59 6.11 9.69
N ARG A 324 0.34 4.86 9.31
CA ARG A 324 -0.89 4.45 8.64
C ARG A 324 -1.44 3.16 9.25
N VAL A 325 -2.75 3.03 9.25
CA VAL A 325 -3.45 1.81 9.67
C VAL A 325 -3.99 1.10 8.43
N SER A 326 -3.60 -0.16 8.25
CA SER A 326 -4.09 -0.96 7.13
C SER A 326 -5.58 -1.26 7.30
N ALA A 327 -6.38 -0.79 6.37
CA ALA A 327 -7.77 -1.20 6.23
C ALA A 327 -7.86 -2.66 5.80
N ARG A 328 -8.83 -3.38 6.38
CA ARG A 328 -9.09 -4.79 6.06
C ARG A 328 -10.45 -4.91 5.40
N ASN A 329 -10.74 -6.08 4.86
CA ASN A 329 -12.05 -6.36 4.26
C ASN A 329 -13.15 -6.52 5.32
N TRP A 330 -13.29 -5.51 6.19
CA TRP A 330 -14.35 -5.42 7.18
C TRP A 330 -15.64 -4.89 6.54
N ASN A 331 -16.79 -5.19 7.14
CA ASN A 331 -18.01 -4.45 6.87
C ASN A 331 -18.02 -3.08 7.60
N GLY A 332 -19.01 -2.26 7.34
CA GLY A 332 -19.13 -0.92 7.93
C GLY A 332 -19.14 -0.94 9.46
N ASP A 333 -19.93 -1.83 10.08
CA ASP A 333 -20.04 -1.92 11.55
C ASP A 333 -18.69 -2.21 12.19
N ARG A 334 -17.90 -3.10 11.59
CA ARG A 334 -16.58 -3.42 12.11
C ARG A 334 -15.62 -2.25 11.96
N LEU A 335 -15.69 -1.49 10.86
CA LEU A 335 -14.89 -0.28 10.70
C LEU A 335 -15.29 0.78 11.73
N ALA A 336 -16.59 1.00 11.97
CA ALA A 336 -17.05 1.96 12.97
C ALA A 336 -16.50 1.62 14.38
N GLN A 337 -16.54 0.34 14.76
CA GLN A 337 -15.93 -0.14 16.00
C GLN A 337 -14.41 0.13 16.08
N GLN A 338 -13.69 -0.03 14.95
CA GLN A 338 -12.26 0.25 14.93
C GLN A 338 -11.97 1.75 15.01
N LEU A 339 -12.77 2.59 14.34
CA LEU A 339 -12.62 4.05 14.41
C LEU A 339 -12.76 4.56 15.84
N SER A 340 -13.79 4.10 16.58
CA SER A 340 -13.93 4.44 17.99
C SER A 340 -12.70 4.03 18.81
N LYS A 341 -12.19 2.83 18.62
CA LYS A 341 -10.96 2.37 19.31
C LYS A 341 -9.74 3.21 18.99
N TRP A 342 -9.58 3.68 17.73
CA TRP A 342 -8.42 4.47 17.33
C TRP A 342 -8.51 5.92 17.84
N PHE A 343 -9.69 6.53 17.82
CA PHE A 343 -9.82 7.94 18.21
C PHE A 343 -10.05 8.11 19.71
N ASP A 344 -10.74 7.19 20.36
CA ASP A 344 -11.22 7.33 21.75
C ASP A 344 -10.37 6.49 22.74
N GLY A 345 -9.53 5.54 22.23
CA GLY A 345 -8.56 4.74 23.01
C GLY A 345 -7.18 5.33 22.91
#